data_e937685afc50d7096c445f5000782ab9
#
_entry.id   e937685afc50d7096c445f5000782ab9
#
_cell.length_a   1.000
_cell.length_b   1.000
_cell.length_c   1.000
_cell.angle_alpha   90.00
_cell.angle_beta   90.00
_cell.angle_gamma   90.00
#
_symmetry.space_group_name_H-M   'P 1'
#
loop_
_entity.id
_entity.type
_entity.pdbx_description
1 polymer ?
#
loop_
_entity_poly.entity_id
_entity_poly.type
_entity_poly.pdbx_seq_one_letter_code
_entity_poly.pdbx_strand_id
1 'polypeptide(L)'
;MPATIQVQWLQGSFTVFLLLLTACAPLQRPSENLAAPLLRQAETLAAAGKHREAAQYYLSAADRQSGQERSRSLLRAAELSYRAGELKALEKRLRDLRPKRMAADDRNALALLRARLALDQDDPAGALDFIGEIDPDRLTESKLTSYRLLRARAFSLQGRLADAIRERVRLLPRLQSPQTVEENQQAILEALLLLPENELEQIQAKPHGDLAGWIELAQTLQAHPYHSPELDRALSRWRQAYPYHPADRARFLERYLAALLPSYRTPQSIALWLPREGPFQSAADAIRNGILSARRLADSPYLSAANSEPVEFMEYDSTDTDPLDLYRRSTDEGAELIIGPLQKTELEQLASQEHFNPPVLALNALDHLTRPGLYQFALSPEEGVAQVADSAWQHDRRRALVLVPTTPFGERIATFFTAYWESLGGSVLEIQPYDPEANDFSPAIRGLLDLDESERRFKRLRQVVWEVKFEPRIRRDADFLFLQAKPRQGRLIRPQLLFYRAETLPVYATRDIYSGHPEPRWDRDLEGVRFCDIPWLLQGERTDTPSRERFETEWGIHSGAYLRLVALGMDAYRLPFRLLATGQRYAGATGVLELGNGGHIKRRLTCAEFRQGTPVIYGLAPEKPIDAVP
;
A
#
# COMPACT_ATOMS: atom_id res chain seq x y z
N MET A 1 -26.00 -93.17 -9.96
CA MET A 1 -26.27 -94.25 -10.95
C MET A 1 -26.21 -93.72 -12.31
N PRO A 2 -25.68 -94.42 -13.20
CA PRO A 2 -24.31 -94.48 -13.68
C PRO A 2 -24.27 -94.03 -15.14
N ALA A 3 -23.17 -93.74 -15.74
CA ALA A 3 -22.39 -94.70 -16.47
C ALA A 3 -21.13 -94.08 -17.07
N THR A 4 -20.10 -94.71 -16.77
CA THR A 4 -18.80 -94.81 -17.43
C THR A 4 -18.93 -95.19 -18.88
N ILE A 5 -18.08 -94.70 -19.81
CA ILE A 5 -17.41 -95.49 -20.85
C ILE A 5 -16.06 -94.84 -21.17
N GLN A 6 -15.01 -95.64 -21.04
CA GLN A 6 -13.66 -95.54 -21.61
C GLN A 6 -13.65 -95.72 -23.12
N VAL A 7 -12.66 -95.30 -23.85
CA VAL A 7 -11.75 -96.05 -24.74
C VAL A 7 -10.86 -95.02 -25.46
N GLN A 8 -9.55 -94.93 -25.15
CA GLN A 8 -8.34 -95.58 -25.70
C GLN A 8 -7.89 -95.14 -27.11
N TRP A 9 -6.66 -94.53 -27.05
CA TRP A 9 -5.52 -94.60 -27.97
C TRP A 9 -5.69 -94.35 -29.49
N LEU A 10 -4.90 -93.34 -29.94
CA LEU A 10 -3.86 -93.63 -30.98
C LEU A 10 -2.77 -92.55 -30.97
N GLN A 11 -1.57 -93.07 -30.79
CA GLN A 11 -0.30 -92.39 -30.99
C GLN A 11 -0.05 -92.13 -32.48
N GLY A 12 0.54 -91.04 -32.84
CA GLY A 12 1.05 -90.76 -34.18
C GLY A 12 1.71 -89.36 -34.26
N SER A 13 2.98 -89.34 -34.05
CA SER A 13 4.00 -88.49 -34.66
C SER A 13 3.58 -87.19 -35.37
N PHE A 14 3.78 -86.04 -34.75
CA PHE A 14 4.15 -84.76 -35.42
C PHE A 14 5.02 -83.93 -34.51
N THR A 15 6.19 -84.44 -34.26
CA THR A 15 7.36 -83.70 -33.80
C THR A 15 8.08 -83.15 -35.04
N VAL A 16 8.38 -81.88 -35.11
CA VAL A 16 9.16 -81.10 -36.11
C VAL A 16 8.32 -80.10 -36.88
N PHE A 17 7.73 -79.06 -36.23
CA PHE A 17 7.45 -77.79 -36.86
C PHE A 17 7.07 -76.67 -35.89
N LEU A 18 7.64 -76.67 -34.67
CA LEU A 18 7.32 -75.64 -33.67
C LEU A 18 8.59 -75.01 -33.12
N LEU A 19 9.56 -74.62 -33.96
CA LEU A 19 10.82 -74.05 -33.54
C LEU A 19 11.26 -72.83 -34.37
N LEU A 20 10.36 -72.08 -35.05
CA LEU A 20 10.73 -70.87 -35.82
C LEU A 20 9.75 -69.68 -35.68
N LEU A 21 9.01 -69.53 -34.57
CA LEU A 21 8.17 -68.37 -34.32
C LEU A 21 8.38 -67.70 -32.96
N THR A 22 9.52 -67.87 -32.29
CA THR A 22 9.86 -67.19 -31.05
C THR A 22 11.03 -66.20 -31.18
N ALA A 23 11.14 -65.50 -32.28
CA ALA A 23 12.19 -64.51 -32.45
C ALA A 23 11.68 -63.21 -33.10
N CYS A 24 10.77 -62.51 -32.46
CA CYS A 24 10.50 -61.07 -32.63
C CYS A 24 9.55 -60.54 -31.56
N ALA A 25 9.83 -60.78 -30.28
CA ALA A 25 9.40 -59.90 -29.26
C ALA A 25 10.43 -58.74 -29.23
N PRO A 26 10.05 -57.48 -29.44
CA PRO A 26 10.95 -56.39 -29.18
C PRO A 26 11.29 -56.46 -27.69
N LEU A 27 12.54 -56.73 -27.35
CA LEU A 27 13.11 -56.43 -26.03
C LEU A 27 12.88 -54.95 -25.77
N GLN A 28 11.74 -54.61 -25.14
CA GLN A 28 11.65 -53.36 -24.44
C GLN A 28 12.73 -53.37 -23.35
N ARG A 29 13.90 -52.86 -23.71
CA ARG A 29 14.86 -52.43 -22.68
C ARG A 29 14.08 -51.51 -21.78
N PRO A 30 14.05 -51.72 -20.46
CA PRO A 30 13.53 -50.73 -19.53
C PRO A 30 14.34 -49.48 -19.86
N SER A 31 13.70 -48.41 -20.32
CA SER A 31 14.33 -47.12 -20.51
C SER A 31 14.94 -46.79 -19.14
N GLU A 32 16.26 -46.92 -19.04
CA GLU A 32 16.97 -46.45 -17.85
C GLU A 32 16.52 -45.02 -17.64
N ASN A 33 15.78 -44.78 -16.56
CA ASN A 33 15.34 -43.45 -16.23
C ASN A 33 16.59 -42.65 -15.79
N LEU A 34 17.32 -42.14 -16.78
CA LEU A 34 18.59 -41.39 -16.64
C LEU A 34 18.41 -40.13 -15.76
N ALA A 35 17.15 -39.72 -15.51
CA ALA A 35 16.83 -38.59 -14.63
C ALA A 35 16.77 -39.01 -13.14
N ALA A 36 16.44 -40.29 -12.82
CA ALA A 36 16.24 -40.73 -11.44
C ALA A 36 17.45 -40.52 -10.50
N PRO A 37 18.70 -40.79 -10.90
CA PRO A 37 19.87 -40.50 -10.04
C PRO A 37 20.04 -39.00 -9.77
N LEU A 38 19.77 -38.16 -10.79
CA LEU A 38 19.88 -36.69 -10.67
C LEU A 38 18.82 -36.14 -9.71
N LEU A 39 17.58 -36.65 -9.77
CA LEU A 39 16.50 -36.24 -8.87
C LEU A 39 16.83 -36.60 -7.40
N ARG A 40 17.33 -37.81 -7.13
CA ARG A 40 17.78 -38.19 -5.78
C ARG A 40 18.88 -37.28 -5.23
N GLN A 41 19.85 -36.96 -6.07
CA GLN A 41 20.93 -36.02 -5.70
C GLN A 41 20.37 -34.61 -5.44
N ALA A 42 19.45 -34.12 -6.29
CA ALA A 42 18.80 -32.85 -6.11
C ALA A 42 18.01 -32.78 -4.78
N GLU A 43 17.27 -33.83 -4.45
CA GLU A 43 16.51 -33.92 -3.19
C GLU A 43 17.44 -33.92 -1.97
N THR A 44 18.55 -34.67 -2.02
CA THR A 44 19.56 -34.70 -0.95
C THR A 44 20.17 -33.32 -0.72
N LEU A 45 20.53 -32.61 -1.80
CA LEU A 45 21.12 -31.27 -1.73
C LEU A 45 20.09 -30.25 -1.23
N ALA A 46 18.83 -30.37 -1.67
CA ALA A 46 17.76 -29.49 -1.20
C ALA A 46 17.50 -29.67 0.29
N ALA A 47 17.50 -30.92 0.79
CA ALA A 47 17.36 -31.21 2.21
C ALA A 47 18.56 -30.71 3.05
N ALA A 48 19.75 -30.66 2.45
CA ALA A 48 20.96 -30.09 3.06
C ALA A 48 21.03 -28.54 2.97
N GLY A 49 19.99 -27.86 2.46
CA GLY A 49 19.96 -26.40 2.30
C GLY A 49 20.79 -25.85 1.13
N LYS A 50 21.42 -26.72 0.33
CA LYS A 50 22.23 -26.34 -0.84
C LYS A 50 21.35 -26.06 -2.05
N HIS A 51 20.50 -25.04 -1.93
CA HIS A 51 19.43 -24.76 -2.91
C HIS A 51 19.92 -24.48 -4.32
N ARG A 52 21.04 -23.77 -4.46
CA ARG A 52 21.64 -23.45 -5.78
C ARG A 52 22.09 -24.73 -6.52
N GLU A 53 22.83 -25.60 -5.83
CA GLU A 53 23.31 -26.85 -6.41
C GLU A 53 22.14 -27.78 -6.73
N ALA A 54 21.19 -27.92 -5.82
CA ALA A 54 19.98 -28.72 -6.03
C ALA A 54 19.18 -28.25 -7.27
N ALA A 55 19.04 -26.94 -7.49
CA ALA A 55 18.39 -26.40 -8.67
C ALA A 55 19.07 -26.82 -9.97
N GLN A 56 20.41 -26.86 -10.00
CA GLN A 56 21.17 -27.31 -11.18
C GLN A 56 20.93 -28.78 -11.50
N TYR A 57 20.87 -29.66 -10.47
CA TYR A 57 20.55 -31.07 -10.67
C TYR A 57 19.12 -31.27 -11.17
N TYR A 58 18.13 -30.49 -10.70
CA TYR A 58 16.76 -30.53 -11.25
C TYR A 58 16.71 -30.07 -12.70
N LEU A 59 17.50 -29.08 -13.12
CA LEU A 59 17.61 -28.67 -14.52
C LEU A 59 18.22 -29.78 -15.39
N SER A 60 19.29 -30.41 -14.91
CA SER A 60 19.93 -31.54 -15.59
C SER A 60 18.98 -32.76 -15.71
N ALA A 61 18.12 -32.97 -14.74
CA ALA A 61 17.06 -33.98 -14.81
C ALA A 61 15.98 -33.59 -15.83
N ALA A 62 15.55 -32.31 -15.85
CA ALA A 62 14.57 -31.78 -16.79
C ALA A 62 15.00 -31.92 -18.26
N ASP A 63 16.32 -31.80 -18.55
CA ASP A 63 16.86 -31.99 -19.90
C ASP A 63 16.76 -33.43 -20.40
N ARG A 64 16.59 -34.39 -19.47
CA ARG A 64 16.41 -35.82 -19.77
C ARG A 64 14.96 -36.27 -19.66
N GLN A 65 14.04 -35.35 -19.39
CA GLN A 65 12.62 -35.61 -19.23
C GLN A 65 11.79 -34.90 -20.28
N SER A 66 10.55 -35.31 -20.42
CA SER A 66 9.56 -34.69 -21.33
C SER A 66 8.20 -34.53 -20.63
N GLY A 67 7.32 -33.74 -21.23
CA GLY A 67 5.94 -33.57 -20.76
C GLY A 67 5.83 -33.01 -19.32
N GLN A 68 5.00 -33.65 -18.51
CA GLN A 68 4.73 -33.20 -17.13
C GLN A 68 5.92 -33.37 -16.19
N GLU A 69 6.71 -34.42 -16.34
CA GLU A 69 7.90 -34.66 -15.51
C GLU A 69 8.93 -33.56 -15.70
N ARG A 70 9.19 -33.16 -16.96
CA ARG A 70 10.06 -32.01 -17.27
C ARG A 70 9.55 -30.73 -16.60
N SER A 71 8.25 -30.45 -16.74
CA SER A 71 7.64 -29.26 -16.14
C SER A 71 7.76 -29.25 -14.63
N ARG A 72 7.58 -30.39 -13.96
CA ARG A 72 7.75 -30.54 -12.52
C ARG A 72 9.18 -30.28 -12.07
N SER A 73 10.15 -30.84 -12.78
CA SER A 73 11.58 -30.62 -12.46
C SER A 73 12.00 -29.17 -12.68
N LEU A 74 11.51 -28.51 -13.75
CA LEU A 74 11.72 -27.08 -13.97
C LEU A 74 11.09 -26.22 -12.87
N LEU A 75 9.88 -26.56 -12.41
CA LEU A 75 9.22 -25.87 -11.31
C LEU A 75 10.00 -26.00 -10.01
N ARG A 76 10.49 -27.21 -9.70
CA ARG A 76 11.33 -27.44 -8.52
C ARG A 76 12.65 -26.66 -8.59
N ALA A 77 13.27 -26.60 -9.76
CA ALA A 77 14.45 -25.77 -9.97
C ALA A 77 14.15 -24.28 -9.76
N ALA A 78 12.99 -23.80 -10.19
CA ALA A 78 12.54 -22.42 -9.97
C ALA A 78 12.30 -22.13 -8.49
N GLU A 79 11.58 -23.00 -7.74
CA GLU A 79 11.38 -22.88 -6.30
C GLU A 79 12.68 -22.81 -5.52
N LEU A 80 13.67 -23.63 -5.89
CA LEU A 80 14.98 -23.65 -5.24
C LEU A 80 15.81 -22.42 -5.59
N SER A 81 15.65 -21.88 -6.81
CA SER A 81 16.30 -20.62 -7.19
C SER A 81 15.76 -19.44 -6.41
N TYR A 82 14.45 -19.42 -6.15
CA TYR A 82 13.84 -18.44 -5.26
C TYR A 82 14.45 -18.51 -3.85
N ARG A 83 14.53 -19.74 -3.28
CA ARG A 83 15.13 -19.96 -1.94
C ARG A 83 16.61 -19.61 -1.87
N ALA A 84 17.32 -19.69 -3.00
CA ALA A 84 18.72 -19.31 -3.12
C ALA A 84 18.94 -17.81 -3.33
N GLY A 85 17.86 -17.00 -3.46
CA GLY A 85 17.94 -15.57 -3.77
C GLY A 85 18.34 -15.26 -5.21
N GLU A 86 18.27 -16.23 -6.12
CA GLU A 86 18.69 -16.07 -7.52
C GLU A 86 17.55 -15.55 -8.42
N LEU A 87 17.06 -14.33 -8.18
CA LEU A 87 15.87 -13.79 -8.83
C LEU A 87 15.98 -13.75 -10.36
N LYS A 88 17.12 -13.33 -10.93
CA LYS A 88 17.33 -13.33 -12.39
C LYS A 88 17.26 -14.73 -13.01
N ALA A 89 17.79 -15.74 -12.31
CA ALA A 89 17.69 -17.12 -12.76
C ALA A 89 16.28 -17.68 -12.63
N LEU A 90 15.55 -17.28 -11.57
CA LEU A 90 14.15 -17.60 -11.36
C LEU A 90 13.28 -17.05 -12.50
N GLU A 91 13.38 -15.77 -12.83
CA GLU A 91 12.60 -15.15 -13.91
C GLU A 91 12.81 -15.86 -15.26
N LYS A 92 14.06 -16.20 -15.58
CA LYS A 92 14.37 -16.97 -16.79
C LYS A 92 13.65 -18.32 -16.78
N ARG A 93 13.70 -19.06 -15.66
CA ARG A 93 13.07 -20.38 -15.53
C ARG A 93 11.54 -20.31 -15.58
N LEU A 94 10.94 -19.27 -15.00
CA LEU A 94 9.47 -19.06 -15.05
C LEU A 94 8.97 -18.82 -16.48
N ARG A 95 9.77 -18.23 -17.37
CA ARG A 95 9.43 -18.06 -18.79
C ARG A 95 9.38 -19.38 -19.56
N ASP A 96 10.17 -20.37 -19.16
CA ASP A 96 10.22 -21.69 -19.81
C ASP A 96 9.03 -22.59 -19.44
N LEU A 97 8.30 -22.25 -18.35
CA LEU A 97 7.18 -23.01 -17.85
C LEU A 97 5.88 -22.63 -18.59
N ARG A 98 5.18 -23.64 -19.10
CA ARG A 98 3.92 -23.48 -19.83
C ARG A 98 2.76 -24.07 -19.02
N PRO A 99 1.93 -23.26 -18.33
CA PRO A 99 0.87 -23.73 -17.44
C PRO A 99 -0.08 -24.74 -18.08
N LYS A 100 -0.45 -24.54 -19.37
CA LYS A 100 -1.36 -25.44 -20.11
C LYS A 100 -0.86 -26.88 -20.22
N ARG A 101 0.43 -27.15 -20.03
CA ARG A 101 1.05 -28.47 -20.11
C ARG A 101 1.34 -29.10 -18.75
N MET A 102 1.00 -28.42 -17.66
CA MET A 102 1.29 -28.84 -16.30
C MET A 102 0.08 -29.54 -15.66
N ALA A 103 0.32 -30.42 -14.70
CA ALA A 103 -0.72 -30.93 -13.82
C ALA A 103 -1.34 -29.80 -12.98
N ALA A 104 -2.58 -29.95 -12.54
CA ALA A 104 -3.30 -28.91 -11.80
C ALA A 104 -2.52 -28.46 -10.55
N ASP A 105 -1.96 -29.41 -9.81
CA ASP A 105 -1.20 -29.15 -8.60
C ASP A 105 0.10 -28.39 -8.84
N ASP A 106 0.80 -28.68 -9.94
CA ASP A 106 2.00 -27.98 -10.37
C ASP A 106 1.66 -26.57 -10.91
N ARG A 107 0.48 -26.38 -11.56
CA ARG A 107 0.00 -25.05 -11.96
C ARG A 107 -0.24 -24.16 -10.76
N ASN A 108 -0.91 -24.68 -9.73
CA ASN A 108 -1.14 -23.93 -8.49
C ASN A 108 0.19 -23.56 -7.81
N ALA A 109 1.16 -24.46 -7.76
CA ALA A 109 2.48 -24.16 -7.20
C ALA A 109 3.23 -23.10 -8.03
N LEU A 110 3.12 -23.14 -9.36
CA LEU A 110 3.68 -22.11 -10.24
C LEU A 110 3.02 -20.74 -10.01
N ALA A 111 1.69 -20.70 -9.87
CA ALA A 111 0.95 -19.47 -9.62
C ALA A 111 1.36 -18.85 -8.26
N LEU A 112 1.47 -19.67 -7.21
CA LEU A 112 1.96 -19.21 -5.89
C LEU A 112 3.41 -18.69 -5.95
N LEU A 113 4.28 -19.33 -6.72
CA LEU A 113 5.66 -18.88 -6.89
C LEU A 113 5.74 -17.54 -7.65
N ARG A 114 4.94 -17.39 -8.71
CA ARG A 114 4.83 -16.13 -9.46
C ARG A 114 4.27 -15.01 -8.59
N ALA A 115 3.23 -15.29 -7.82
CA ALA A 115 2.66 -14.32 -6.89
C ALA A 115 3.67 -13.87 -5.83
N ARG A 116 4.48 -14.81 -5.33
CA ARG A 116 5.54 -14.47 -4.37
C ARG A 116 6.59 -13.58 -4.98
N LEU A 117 7.05 -13.91 -6.19
CA LEU A 117 8.01 -13.07 -6.92
C LEU A 117 7.44 -11.68 -7.22
N ALA A 118 6.16 -11.60 -7.63
CA ALA A 118 5.50 -10.32 -7.88
C ALA A 118 5.46 -9.45 -6.62
N LEU A 119 5.16 -10.05 -5.43
CA LEU A 119 5.20 -9.32 -4.16
C LEU A 119 6.61 -8.87 -3.75
N ASP A 120 7.64 -9.63 -4.10
CA ASP A 120 9.03 -9.24 -3.85
C ASP A 120 9.52 -8.18 -4.85
N GLN A 121 8.79 -7.97 -5.95
CA GLN A 121 8.98 -6.92 -6.94
C GLN A 121 7.99 -5.76 -6.80
N ASP A 122 7.27 -5.69 -5.63
CA ASP A 122 6.24 -4.68 -5.34
C ASP A 122 5.09 -4.58 -6.34
N ASP A 123 4.74 -5.71 -6.95
CA ASP A 123 3.57 -5.85 -7.80
C ASP A 123 2.45 -6.65 -7.11
N PRO A 124 1.72 -6.05 -6.13
CA PRO A 124 0.63 -6.74 -5.47
C PRO A 124 -0.57 -7.00 -6.38
N ALA A 125 -0.74 -6.21 -7.45
CA ALA A 125 -1.80 -6.44 -8.42
C ALA A 125 -1.53 -7.69 -9.25
N GLY A 126 -0.33 -7.81 -9.81
CA GLY A 126 0.11 -9.02 -10.51
C GLY A 126 0.11 -10.26 -9.61
N ALA A 127 0.46 -10.10 -8.33
CA ALA A 127 0.36 -11.20 -7.37
C ALA A 127 -1.09 -11.70 -7.21
N LEU A 128 -2.07 -10.79 -7.09
CA LEU A 128 -3.49 -11.15 -6.99
C LEU A 128 -4.02 -11.78 -8.28
N ASP A 129 -3.55 -11.33 -9.44
CA ASP A 129 -3.92 -11.92 -10.72
C ASP A 129 -3.43 -13.38 -10.82
N PHE A 130 -2.19 -13.65 -10.45
CA PHE A 130 -1.66 -15.03 -10.43
C PHE A 130 -2.41 -15.92 -9.43
N ILE A 131 -2.79 -15.39 -8.28
CA ILE A 131 -3.54 -16.15 -7.25
C ILE A 131 -5.01 -16.30 -7.62
N GLY A 132 -5.59 -15.35 -8.37
CA GLY A 132 -7.01 -15.33 -8.73
C GLY A 132 -7.46 -16.53 -9.55
N GLU A 133 -6.56 -17.19 -10.27
CA GLU A 133 -6.82 -18.40 -11.04
C GLU A 133 -6.88 -19.70 -10.18
N ILE A 134 -6.51 -19.62 -8.90
CA ILE A 134 -6.40 -20.78 -8.00
C ILE A 134 -7.76 -21.03 -7.32
N ASP A 135 -8.25 -22.26 -7.40
CA ASP A 135 -9.37 -22.74 -6.59
C ASP A 135 -8.83 -23.15 -5.19
N PRO A 136 -9.11 -22.37 -4.12
CA PRO A 136 -8.55 -22.63 -2.80
C PRO A 136 -9.03 -23.94 -2.19
N ASP A 137 -10.22 -24.43 -2.58
CA ASP A 137 -10.80 -25.66 -2.01
C ASP A 137 -10.09 -26.93 -2.51
N ARG A 138 -9.28 -26.80 -3.56
CA ARG A 138 -8.46 -27.88 -4.13
C ARG A 138 -7.00 -27.86 -3.68
N LEU A 139 -6.65 -26.93 -2.81
CA LEU A 139 -5.28 -26.84 -2.31
C LEU A 139 -5.02 -27.78 -1.12
N THR A 140 -3.81 -28.31 -1.06
CA THR A 140 -3.31 -28.95 0.17
C THR A 140 -3.18 -27.89 1.28
N GLU A 141 -3.22 -28.29 2.55
CA GLU A 141 -3.13 -27.38 3.71
C GLU A 141 -1.90 -26.45 3.62
N SER A 142 -0.73 -26.96 3.24
CA SER A 142 0.48 -26.16 3.10
C SER A 142 0.37 -25.11 1.98
N LYS A 143 -0.22 -25.46 0.84
CA LYS A 143 -0.44 -24.54 -0.26
C LYS A 143 -1.55 -23.53 0.06
N LEU A 144 -2.59 -23.95 0.78
CA LEU A 144 -3.67 -23.07 1.23
C LEU A 144 -3.13 -22.02 2.22
N THR A 145 -2.24 -22.41 3.12
CA THR A 145 -1.54 -21.50 4.03
C THR A 145 -0.74 -20.45 3.23
N SER A 146 0.07 -20.90 2.27
CA SER A 146 0.84 -20.01 1.39
C SER A 146 -0.06 -19.08 0.57
N TYR A 147 -1.14 -19.61 0.00
CA TYR A 147 -2.14 -18.84 -0.77
C TYR A 147 -2.75 -17.71 0.06
N ARG A 148 -3.23 -18.01 1.29
CA ARG A 148 -3.83 -16.98 2.15
C ARG A 148 -2.81 -15.94 2.62
N LEU A 149 -1.60 -16.36 2.94
CA LEU A 149 -0.53 -15.44 3.34
C LEU A 149 -0.18 -14.45 2.22
N LEU A 150 -0.01 -14.95 0.99
CA LEU A 150 0.30 -14.12 -0.18
C LEU A 150 -0.85 -13.16 -0.49
N ARG A 151 -2.11 -13.63 -0.43
CA ARG A 151 -3.28 -12.75 -0.59
C ARG A 151 -3.36 -11.67 0.47
N ALA A 152 -3.17 -12.04 1.72
CA ALA A 152 -3.19 -11.07 2.83
C ALA A 152 -2.11 -10.00 2.64
N ARG A 153 -0.88 -10.41 2.26
CA ARG A 153 0.21 -9.47 1.97
C ARG A 153 -0.13 -8.57 0.79
N ALA A 154 -0.63 -9.14 -0.32
CA ALA A 154 -1.02 -8.37 -1.50
C ALA A 154 -2.12 -7.34 -1.19
N PHE A 155 -3.16 -7.72 -0.45
CA PHE A 155 -4.22 -6.81 -0.03
C PHE A 155 -3.69 -5.71 0.91
N SER A 156 -2.82 -6.05 1.85
CA SER A 156 -2.18 -5.04 2.73
C SER A 156 -1.39 -4.01 1.93
N LEU A 157 -0.59 -4.45 0.96
CA LEU A 157 0.19 -3.56 0.09
C LEU A 157 -0.69 -2.69 -0.80
N GLN A 158 -1.86 -3.16 -1.20
CA GLN A 158 -2.86 -2.35 -1.92
C GLN A 158 -3.69 -1.43 -1.01
N GLY A 159 -3.49 -1.44 0.31
CA GLY A 159 -4.32 -0.70 1.26
C GLY A 159 -5.72 -1.28 1.47
N ARG A 160 -6.02 -2.46 0.93
CA ARG A 160 -7.28 -3.19 1.13
C ARG A 160 -7.27 -3.94 2.46
N LEU A 161 -7.21 -3.17 3.55
CA LEU A 161 -6.96 -3.73 4.89
C LEU A 161 -8.06 -4.69 5.34
N ALA A 162 -9.33 -4.40 5.04
CA ALA A 162 -10.44 -5.29 5.39
C ALA A 162 -10.31 -6.69 4.75
N ASP A 163 -9.86 -6.76 3.48
CA ASP A 163 -9.62 -8.04 2.80
C ASP A 163 -8.40 -8.77 3.39
N ALA A 164 -7.34 -8.02 3.68
CA ALA A 164 -6.15 -8.57 4.33
C ALA A 164 -6.47 -9.18 5.70
N ILE A 165 -7.26 -8.50 6.53
CA ILE A 165 -7.71 -8.96 7.83
C ILE A 165 -8.51 -10.27 7.71
N ARG A 166 -9.47 -10.33 6.78
CA ARG A 166 -10.26 -11.55 6.56
C ARG A 166 -9.39 -12.74 6.20
N GLU A 167 -8.38 -12.57 5.33
CA GLU A 167 -7.46 -13.65 4.98
C GLU A 167 -6.56 -14.05 6.15
N ARG A 168 -6.08 -13.09 6.96
CA ARG A 168 -5.25 -13.37 8.13
C ARG A 168 -6.01 -14.08 9.25
N VAL A 169 -7.26 -13.72 9.51
CA VAL A 169 -8.11 -14.42 10.48
C VAL A 169 -8.38 -15.86 10.04
N ARG A 170 -8.66 -16.09 8.74
CA ARG A 170 -8.81 -17.45 8.20
C ARG A 170 -7.51 -18.26 8.22
N LEU A 171 -6.37 -17.59 8.26
CA LEU A 171 -5.06 -18.22 8.30
C LEU A 171 -4.68 -18.71 9.71
N LEU A 172 -5.10 -18.00 10.77
CA LEU A 172 -4.72 -18.29 12.17
C LEU A 172 -4.81 -19.76 12.58
N PRO A 173 -5.93 -20.50 12.34
CA PRO A 173 -6.04 -21.89 12.76
C PRO A 173 -5.10 -22.86 12.02
N ARG A 174 -4.42 -22.40 10.96
CA ARG A 174 -3.50 -23.21 10.13
C ARG A 174 -2.02 -22.99 10.45
N LEU A 175 -1.72 -21.94 11.20
CA LEU A 175 -0.35 -21.63 11.59
C LEU A 175 0.10 -22.55 12.73
N GLN A 176 1.29 -23.11 12.60
CA GLN A 176 1.84 -24.08 13.57
C GLN A 176 2.98 -23.49 14.42
N SER A 177 3.77 -22.59 13.86
CA SER A 177 4.87 -21.96 14.59
C SER A 177 4.35 -20.83 15.49
N PRO A 178 4.71 -20.82 16.80
CA PRO A 178 4.33 -19.73 17.71
C PRO A 178 4.71 -18.33 17.16
N GLN A 179 5.88 -18.21 16.55
CA GLN A 179 6.35 -16.97 15.96
C GLN A 179 5.44 -16.50 14.81
N THR A 180 5.10 -17.39 13.87
CA THR A 180 4.22 -17.01 12.75
C THR A 180 2.78 -16.74 13.19
N VAL A 181 2.33 -17.37 14.28
CA VAL A 181 1.03 -17.06 14.91
C VAL A 181 1.06 -15.64 15.46
N GLU A 182 2.09 -15.28 16.23
CA GLU A 182 2.25 -13.96 16.83
C GLU A 182 2.37 -12.85 15.78
N GLU A 183 3.23 -13.04 14.78
CA GLU A 183 3.36 -12.11 13.65
C GLU A 183 2.03 -11.88 12.92
N ASN A 184 1.25 -12.94 12.73
CA ASN A 184 -0.06 -12.83 12.08
C ASN A 184 -1.11 -12.17 12.98
N GLN A 185 -1.12 -12.42 14.30
CA GLN A 185 -1.99 -11.75 15.27
C GLN A 185 -1.68 -10.25 15.33
N GLN A 186 -0.41 -9.89 15.39
CA GLN A 186 0.04 -8.51 15.37
C GLN A 186 -0.42 -7.80 14.09
N ALA A 187 -0.22 -8.42 12.93
CA ALA A 187 -0.64 -7.86 11.67
C ALA A 187 -2.18 -7.73 11.51
N ILE A 188 -2.97 -8.57 12.18
CA ILE A 188 -4.43 -8.40 12.25
C ILE A 188 -4.76 -7.16 13.08
N LEU A 189 -4.21 -7.07 14.29
CA LEU A 189 -4.53 -6.00 15.22
C LEU A 189 -4.08 -4.64 14.69
N GLU A 190 -2.86 -4.54 14.18
CA GLU A 190 -2.34 -3.31 13.57
C GLU A 190 -3.19 -2.85 12.38
N ALA A 191 -3.58 -3.78 11.50
CA ALA A 191 -4.43 -3.45 10.36
C ALA A 191 -5.82 -2.95 10.81
N LEU A 192 -6.40 -3.53 11.85
CA LEU A 192 -7.68 -3.08 12.41
C LEU A 192 -7.55 -1.71 13.09
N LEU A 193 -6.47 -1.46 13.81
CA LEU A 193 -6.22 -0.17 14.46
C LEU A 193 -6.02 0.97 13.46
N LEU A 194 -5.66 0.65 12.21
CA LEU A 194 -5.54 1.62 11.12
C LEU A 194 -6.87 1.94 10.43
N LEU A 195 -7.90 1.12 10.61
CA LEU A 195 -9.21 1.33 10.00
C LEU A 195 -10.04 2.31 10.82
N PRO A 196 -10.70 3.28 10.17
CA PRO A 196 -11.68 4.12 10.83
C PRO A 196 -12.91 3.30 11.24
N GLU A 197 -13.67 3.80 12.23
CA GLU A 197 -14.80 3.07 12.81
C GLU A 197 -15.85 2.68 11.77
N ASN A 198 -16.19 3.59 10.87
CA ASN A 198 -17.15 3.31 9.79
C ASN A 198 -16.71 2.18 8.86
N GLU A 199 -15.41 2.00 8.64
CA GLU A 199 -14.90 0.86 7.86
C GLU A 199 -14.89 -0.43 8.70
N LEU A 200 -14.60 -0.34 10.00
CA LEU A 200 -14.71 -1.47 10.92
C LEU A 200 -16.14 -2.02 10.96
N GLU A 201 -17.14 -1.16 11.01
CA GLU A 201 -18.57 -1.53 10.99
C GLU A 201 -19.00 -2.20 9.68
N GLN A 202 -18.38 -1.82 8.55
CA GLN A 202 -18.65 -2.42 7.24
C GLN A 202 -18.02 -3.81 7.06
N ILE A 203 -17.09 -4.20 7.93
CA ILE A 203 -16.54 -5.55 7.90
C ILE A 203 -17.59 -6.53 8.41
N GLN A 204 -18.25 -7.24 7.49
CA GLN A 204 -19.21 -8.27 7.87
C GLN A 204 -18.53 -9.39 8.68
N ALA A 205 -18.89 -9.48 9.95
CA ALA A 205 -18.42 -10.51 10.85
C ALA A 205 -19.61 -11.33 11.40
N LYS A 206 -19.38 -12.62 11.65
CA LYS A 206 -20.37 -13.44 12.35
C LYS A 206 -20.37 -13.01 13.83
N PRO A 207 -21.54 -12.78 14.46
CA PRO A 207 -21.61 -12.47 15.87
C PRO A 207 -20.84 -13.50 16.69
N HIS A 208 -20.07 -13.02 17.66
CA HIS A 208 -19.22 -13.84 18.55
C HIS A 208 -18.16 -14.73 17.87
N GLY A 209 -17.87 -14.50 16.58
CA GLY A 209 -16.77 -15.16 15.88
C GLY A 209 -15.41 -14.47 16.09
N ASP A 210 -14.32 -15.15 15.75
CA ASP A 210 -12.96 -14.60 15.92
C ASP A 210 -12.80 -13.21 15.28
N LEU A 211 -13.34 -12.99 14.07
CA LEU A 211 -13.25 -11.68 13.39
C LEU A 211 -14.00 -10.58 14.17
N ALA A 212 -15.18 -10.89 14.73
CA ALA A 212 -15.92 -9.93 15.55
C ALA A 212 -15.15 -9.56 16.81
N GLY A 213 -14.55 -10.57 17.48
CA GLY A 213 -13.71 -10.34 18.66
C GLY A 213 -12.48 -9.49 18.37
N TRP A 214 -11.85 -9.67 17.21
CA TRP A 214 -10.75 -8.81 16.75
C TRP A 214 -11.19 -7.37 16.51
N ILE A 215 -12.35 -7.17 15.86
CA ILE A 215 -12.91 -5.82 15.60
C ILE A 215 -13.23 -5.10 16.91
N GLU A 216 -13.95 -5.76 17.84
CA GLU A 216 -14.31 -5.17 19.13
C GLU A 216 -13.07 -4.90 20.01
N LEU A 217 -12.03 -5.75 19.91
CA LEU A 217 -10.74 -5.48 20.55
C LEU A 217 -10.09 -4.22 20.01
N ALA A 218 -10.05 -4.05 18.69
CA ALA A 218 -9.49 -2.86 18.08
C ALA A 218 -10.28 -1.58 18.45
N GLN A 219 -11.60 -1.63 18.41
CA GLN A 219 -12.46 -0.54 18.87
C GLN A 219 -12.21 -0.20 20.34
N THR A 220 -12.07 -1.22 21.20
CA THR A 220 -11.73 -1.04 22.62
C THR A 220 -10.38 -0.33 22.79
N LEU A 221 -9.37 -0.73 22.04
CA LEU A 221 -8.04 -0.10 22.08
C LEU A 221 -8.02 1.31 21.49
N GLN A 222 -8.88 1.60 20.51
CA GLN A 222 -9.02 2.94 19.94
C GLN A 222 -9.77 3.89 20.89
N ALA A 223 -10.73 3.38 21.64
CA ALA A 223 -11.60 4.19 22.52
C ALA A 223 -10.94 4.60 23.84
N HIS A 224 -9.95 3.85 24.32
CA HIS A 224 -9.37 4.06 25.65
C HIS A 224 -7.86 4.32 25.57
N PRO A 225 -7.31 5.24 26.38
CA PRO A 225 -5.88 5.44 26.51
C PRO A 225 -5.17 4.16 26.95
N TYR A 226 -3.99 3.89 26.40
CA TYR A 226 -3.18 2.75 26.85
C TYR A 226 -2.79 2.91 28.33
N HIS A 227 -2.75 1.77 29.05
CA HIS A 227 -2.42 1.71 30.49
C HIS A 227 -3.41 2.45 31.40
N SER A 228 -4.62 2.77 30.93
CA SER A 228 -5.66 3.35 31.78
C SER A 228 -6.49 2.27 32.51
N PRO A 229 -7.00 2.57 33.72
CA PRO A 229 -7.93 1.66 34.41
C PRO A 229 -9.21 1.41 33.62
N GLU A 230 -9.60 2.33 32.72
CA GLU A 230 -10.73 2.22 31.81
C GLU A 230 -10.48 1.16 30.76
N LEU A 231 -9.28 1.13 30.18
CA LEU A 231 -8.86 0.09 29.23
C LEU A 231 -8.87 -1.28 29.89
N ASP A 232 -8.34 -1.41 31.11
CA ASP A 232 -8.31 -2.69 31.85
C ASP A 232 -9.73 -3.22 32.10
N ARG A 233 -10.66 -2.34 32.46
CA ARG A 233 -12.08 -2.69 32.62
C ARG A 233 -12.74 -3.09 31.30
N ALA A 234 -12.46 -2.37 30.23
CA ALA A 234 -12.98 -2.67 28.90
C ALA A 234 -12.42 -4.00 28.35
N LEU A 235 -11.13 -4.25 28.50
CA LEU A 235 -10.49 -5.52 28.13
C LEU A 235 -11.04 -6.70 28.95
N SER A 236 -11.35 -6.47 30.23
CA SER A 236 -11.97 -7.50 31.06
C SER A 236 -13.38 -7.86 30.56
N ARG A 237 -14.18 -6.90 30.13
CA ARG A 237 -15.49 -7.12 29.48
C ARG A 237 -15.35 -7.85 28.16
N TRP A 238 -14.39 -7.43 27.33
CA TRP A 238 -14.09 -8.07 26.06
C TRP A 238 -13.70 -9.55 26.26
N ARG A 239 -12.83 -9.90 27.25
CA ARG A 239 -12.49 -11.28 27.58
C ARG A 239 -13.71 -12.12 28.01
N GLN A 240 -14.66 -11.51 28.69
CA GLN A 240 -15.93 -12.18 29.06
C GLN A 240 -16.81 -12.45 27.85
N ALA A 241 -16.85 -11.50 26.88
CA ALA A 241 -17.64 -11.65 25.66
C ALA A 241 -17.00 -12.66 24.68
N TYR A 242 -15.67 -12.74 24.66
CA TYR A 242 -14.89 -13.60 23.75
C TYR A 242 -13.95 -14.55 24.49
N PRO A 243 -14.46 -15.48 25.31
CA PRO A 243 -13.63 -16.45 26.01
C PRO A 243 -12.89 -17.33 24.98
N TYR A 244 -11.60 -17.54 25.20
CA TYR A 244 -10.72 -18.31 24.30
C TYR A 244 -10.39 -17.67 22.95
N HIS A 245 -10.62 -16.38 22.79
CA HIS A 245 -10.27 -15.67 21.57
C HIS A 245 -8.76 -15.80 21.24
N PRO A 246 -8.39 -15.93 19.95
CA PRO A 246 -6.98 -16.05 19.57
C PRO A 246 -6.08 -14.93 20.12
N ALA A 247 -6.57 -13.69 20.20
CA ALA A 247 -5.81 -12.55 20.72
C ALA A 247 -5.40 -12.69 22.20
N ASP A 248 -6.15 -13.45 23.01
CA ASP A 248 -5.84 -13.66 24.43
C ASP A 248 -5.00 -14.94 24.64
N ARG A 249 -4.90 -15.81 23.62
CA ARG A 249 -4.10 -17.04 23.69
C ARG A 249 -2.62 -16.71 23.77
N ALA A 250 -1.87 -17.56 24.49
CA ALA A 250 -0.43 -17.41 24.69
C ALA A 250 -0.02 -16.04 25.19
N ARG A 251 -0.93 -15.32 25.85
CA ARG A 251 -0.69 -13.96 26.39
C ARG A 251 -0.22 -12.96 25.33
N PHE A 252 -0.66 -13.10 24.08
CA PHE A 252 -0.30 -12.20 22.99
C PHE A 252 -0.68 -10.75 23.34
N LEU A 253 -1.93 -10.51 23.71
CA LEU A 253 -2.42 -9.17 24.02
C LEU A 253 -1.63 -8.50 25.16
N GLU A 254 -1.28 -9.26 26.22
CA GLU A 254 -0.46 -8.74 27.33
C GLU A 254 0.93 -8.34 26.85
N ARG A 255 1.59 -9.18 26.04
CA ARG A 255 2.92 -8.86 25.49
C ARG A 255 2.85 -7.70 24.53
N TYR A 256 1.83 -7.66 23.68
CA TYR A 256 1.59 -6.57 22.75
C TYR A 256 1.45 -5.23 23.49
N LEU A 257 0.59 -5.17 24.51
CA LEU A 257 0.41 -3.95 25.32
C LEU A 257 1.66 -3.60 26.14
N ALA A 258 2.38 -4.60 26.67
CA ALA A 258 3.63 -4.36 27.40
C ALA A 258 4.76 -3.84 26.48
N ALA A 259 4.78 -4.25 25.21
CA ALA A 259 5.74 -3.73 24.23
C ALA A 259 5.47 -2.27 23.83
N LEU A 260 4.26 -1.77 24.10
CA LEU A 260 3.88 -0.37 23.93
C LEU A 260 4.34 0.52 25.12
N LEU A 261 5.46 0.19 25.75
CA LEU A 261 5.97 0.99 26.84
C LEU A 261 6.25 2.43 26.37
N PRO A 262 5.69 3.44 27.04
CA PRO A 262 5.91 4.81 26.67
C PRO A 262 7.39 5.18 26.95
N SER A 263 8.18 5.31 25.88
CA SER A 263 9.45 6.00 25.93
C SER A 263 9.25 7.53 26.05
N TYR A 264 8.02 7.96 25.95
CA TYR A 264 7.59 9.35 25.88
C TYR A 264 6.52 9.63 26.94
N ARG A 265 6.74 10.64 27.77
CA ARG A 265 5.75 11.08 28.78
C ARG A 265 4.70 11.97 28.12
N THR A 266 3.41 11.64 28.26
CA THR A 266 2.32 12.46 27.74
C THR A 266 2.32 13.83 28.43
N PRO A 267 2.30 14.95 27.66
CA PRO A 267 2.37 16.27 28.22
C PRO A 267 1.06 16.69 28.89
N GLN A 268 1.16 17.39 30.00
CA GLN A 268 0.04 18.04 30.70
C GLN A 268 -0.08 19.51 30.29
N SER A 269 1.01 20.10 29.81
CA SER A 269 1.12 21.49 29.41
C SER A 269 1.75 21.60 28.02
N ILE A 270 1.05 22.25 27.09
CA ILE A 270 1.46 22.41 25.69
C ILE A 270 1.57 23.89 25.34
N ALA A 271 2.74 24.32 24.86
CA ALA A 271 2.95 25.61 24.25
C ALA A 271 2.60 25.56 22.76
N LEU A 272 1.75 26.45 22.27
CA LEU A 272 1.37 26.56 20.86
C LEU A 272 1.97 27.81 20.24
N TRP A 273 2.90 27.64 19.28
CA TRP A 273 3.56 28.73 18.56
C TRP A 273 3.00 28.88 17.17
N LEU A 274 2.19 29.89 16.97
CA LEU A 274 1.58 30.20 15.67
C LEU A 274 1.60 31.69 15.42
N PRO A 275 1.89 32.14 14.17
CA PRO A 275 1.82 33.57 13.84
C PRO A 275 0.37 34.05 13.88
N ARG A 276 0.14 35.23 14.48
CA ARG A 276 -1.16 35.87 14.57
C ARG A 276 -1.38 36.94 13.50
N GLU A 277 -0.31 37.31 12.82
CA GLU A 277 -0.32 38.34 11.78
C GLU A 277 0.50 37.89 10.56
N GLY A 278 0.39 38.63 9.46
CA GLY A 278 1.17 38.41 8.25
C GLY A 278 0.63 37.34 7.29
N PRO A 279 1.43 36.91 6.30
CA PRO A 279 0.97 36.07 5.20
C PRO A 279 0.57 34.65 5.62
N PHE A 280 1.02 34.19 6.78
CA PHE A 280 0.72 32.86 7.31
C PHE A 280 -0.43 32.82 8.32
N GLN A 281 -1.03 33.97 8.67
CA GLN A 281 -2.11 34.07 9.64
C GLN A 281 -3.27 33.12 9.34
N SER A 282 -3.83 33.15 8.12
CA SER A 282 -4.97 32.27 7.77
C SER A 282 -4.62 30.78 7.86
N ALA A 283 -3.38 30.41 7.56
CA ALA A 283 -2.89 29.04 7.71
C ALA A 283 -2.77 28.66 9.19
N ALA A 284 -2.22 29.55 10.01
CA ALA A 284 -2.09 29.38 11.44
C ALA A 284 -3.46 29.26 12.14
N ASP A 285 -4.43 30.10 11.74
CA ASP A 285 -5.80 30.05 12.26
C ASP A 285 -6.48 28.71 11.91
N ALA A 286 -6.28 28.19 10.70
CA ALA A 286 -6.80 26.88 10.30
C ALA A 286 -6.21 25.75 11.17
N ILE A 287 -4.90 25.75 11.40
CA ILE A 287 -4.23 24.77 12.26
C ILE A 287 -4.72 24.89 13.70
N ARG A 288 -4.79 26.12 14.23
CA ARG A 288 -5.27 26.39 15.57
C ARG A 288 -6.69 25.87 15.78
N ASN A 289 -7.58 26.13 14.83
CA ASN A 289 -8.96 25.66 14.90
C ASN A 289 -9.04 24.12 14.84
N GLY A 290 -8.17 23.47 14.08
CA GLY A 290 -8.01 22.02 14.09
C GLY A 290 -7.60 21.47 15.45
N ILE A 291 -6.59 22.07 16.09
CA ILE A 291 -6.13 21.73 17.45
C ILE A 291 -7.29 21.88 18.45
N LEU A 292 -7.95 23.03 18.44
CA LEU A 292 -9.04 23.31 19.38
C LEU A 292 -10.25 22.39 19.17
N SER A 293 -10.55 22.04 17.92
CA SER A 293 -11.61 21.08 17.58
C SER A 293 -11.30 19.68 18.12
N ALA A 294 -10.06 19.21 17.93
CA ALA A 294 -9.60 17.93 18.46
C ALA A 294 -9.61 17.88 19.99
N ARG A 295 -9.18 18.97 20.63
CA ARG A 295 -9.22 19.14 22.08
C ARG A 295 -10.65 19.05 22.63
N ARG A 296 -11.59 19.82 22.04
CA ARG A 296 -13.01 19.78 22.48
C ARG A 296 -13.62 18.39 22.40
N LEU A 297 -13.25 17.60 21.42
CA LEU A 297 -13.67 16.21 21.33
C LEU A 297 -13.04 15.34 22.42
N ALA A 298 -11.76 15.52 22.70
CA ALA A 298 -11.07 14.79 23.76
C ALA A 298 -11.64 15.12 25.14
N ASP A 299 -12.01 16.39 25.39
CA ASP A 299 -12.63 16.86 26.63
C ASP A 299 -14.12 16.51 26.74
N SER A 300 -14.72 15.90 25.70
CA SER A 300 -16.13 15.53 25.72
C SER A 300 -16.41 14.43 26.76
N PRO A 301 -17.45 14.57 27.62
CA PRO A 301 -17.80 13.58 28.63
C PRO A 301 -18.10 12.18 28.08
N TYR A 302 -18.38 12.07 26.78
CA TYR A 302 -18.65 10.81 26.08
C TYR A 302 -17.39 10.08 25.62
N LEU A 303 -16.25 10.80 25.50
CA LEU A 303 -14.97 10.27 25.00
C LEU A 303 -13.82 10.38 26.02
N SER A 304 -13.98 11.24 27.02
CA SER A 304 -13.00 11.46 28.09
C SER A 304 -13.10 10.35 29.12
N ALA A 305 -11.96 9.78 29.48
CA ALA A 305 -11.86 8.98 30.71
C ALA A 305 -12.19 9.87 31.91
N ALA A 306 -13.04 9.41 32.79
CA ALA A 306 -13.65 10.18 33.88
C ALA A 306 -12.66 10.85 34.88
N ASN A 307 -11.34 10.72 34.69
CA ASN A 307 -10.28 11.22 35.56
C ASN A 307 -9.07 11.79 34.84
N SER A 308 -9.11 12.12 33.54
CA SER A 308 -8.00 12.80 32.88
C SER A 308 -8.06 14.31 33.15
N GLU A 309 -7.03 14.87 33.76
CA GLU A 309 -6.92 16.31 33.89
C GLU A 309 -6.85 16.97 32.50
N PRO A 310 -7.52 18.10 32.28
CA PRO A 310 -7.48 18.79 31.00
C PRO A 310 -6.06 19.30 30.71
N VAL A 311 -5.60 19.08 29.48
CA VAL A 311 -4.31 19.59 29.02
C VAL A 311 -4.33 21.11 29.01
N GLU A 312 -3.35 21.75 29.66
CA GLU A 312 -3.18 23.18 29.65
C GLU A 312 -2.56 23.66 28.33
N PHE A 313 -3.09 24.73 27.74
CA PHE A 313 -2.56 25.34 26.52
C PHE A 313 -2.05 26.76 26.81
N MET A 314 -0.79 27.00 26.47
CA MET A 314 -0.16 28.33 26.46
C MET A 314 0.02 28.76 25.00
N GLU A 315 -0.64 29.84 24.59
CA GLU A 315 -0.58 30.31 23.21
C GLU A 315 0.41 31.48 23.09
N TYR A 316 1.40 31.32 22.19
CA TYR A 316 2.41 32.32 21.89
C TYR A 316 2.26 32.78 20.44
N ASP A 317 2.35 34.10 20.25
CA ASP A 317 2.48 34.67 18.92
C ASP A 317 3.93 34.57 18.44
N SER A 318 4.12 33.81 17.34
CA SER A 318 5.45 33.65 16.73
C SER A 318 5.74 34.72 15.65
N THR A 319 4.83 35.68 15.44
CA THR A 319 5.05 36.76 14.47
C THR A 319 6.26 37.57 14.87
N ASP A 320 7.27 37.65 13.98
CA ASP A 320 8.53 38.43 14.17
C ASP A 320 9.27 38.19 15.52
N THR A 321 9.04 37.02 16.15
CA THR A 321 9.66 36.65 17.41
C THR A 321 10.80 35.64 17.18
N ASP A 322 11.94 35.82 17.86
CA ASP A 322 13.05 34.85 17.80
C ASP A 322 12.60 33.49 18.38
N PRO A 323 12.64 32.40 17.60
CA PRO A 323 12.22 31.09 18.07
C PRO A 323 13.03 30.56 19.26
N LEU A 324 14.29 30.98 19.44
CA LEU A 324 15.10 30.58 20.57
C LEU A 324 14.65 31.29 21.86
N ASP A 325 14.21 32.54 21.74
CA ASP A 325 13.63 33.28 22.87
C ASP A 325 12.25 32.68 23.24
N LEU A 326 11.43 32.34 22.25
CA LEU A 326 10.17 31.63 22.48
C LEU A 326 10.39 30.28 23.16
N TYR A 327 11.41 29.55 22.73
CA TYR A 327 11.74 28.25 23.33
C TYR A 327 12.08 28.38 24.81
N ARG A 328 13.01 29.32 25.14
CA ARG A 328 13.38 29.60 26.52
C ARG A 328 12.18 30.02 27.37
N ARG A 329 11.41 30.99 26.89
CA ARG A 329 10.22 31.48 27.57
C ARG A 329 9.18 30.38 27.83
N SER A 330 8.84 29.57 26.80
CA SER A 330 7.89 28.46 26.95
C SER A 330 8.38 27.43 27.97
N THR A 331 9.69 27.16 27.98
CA THR A 331 10.32 26.25 28.95
C THR A 331 10.23 26.77 30.36
N ASP A 332 10.56 28.07 30.56
CA ASP A 332 10.52 28.73 31.86
C ASP A 332 9.10 28.83 32.44
N GLU A 333 8.11 28.98 31.58
CA GLU A 333 6.69 29.00 31.93
C GLU A 333 6.08 27.57 32.12
N GLY A 334 6.90 26.51 31.95
CA GLY A 334 6.54 25.13 32.30
C GLY A 334 5.90 24.31 31.20
N ALA A 335 6.11 24.65 29.91
CA ALA A 335 5.68 23.80 28.82
C ALA A 335 6.39 22.44 28.85
N GLU A 336 5.62 21.37 28.73
CA GLU A 336 6.14 20.00 28.61
C GLU A 336 6.25 19.53 27.14
N LEU A 337 5.57 20.24 26.22
CA LEU A 337 5.67 20.05 24.77
C LEU A 337 5.43 21.40 24.08
N ILE A 338 6.10 21.59 22.95
CA ILE A 338 5.89 22.75 22.08
C ILE A 338 5.33 22.26 20.75
N ILE A 339 4.20 22.80 20.29
CA ILE A 339 3.64 22.60 18.94
C ILE A 339 3.90 23.85 18.12
N GLY A 340 4.66 23.71 17.06
CA GLY A 340 5.23 24.77 16.24
C GLY A 340 6.75 24.61 16.18
N PRO A 341 7.47 25.45 15.44
CA PRO A 341 6.98 26.53 14.58
C PRO A 341 6.29 26.04 13.28
N LEU A 342 5.59 26.97 12.63
CA LEU A 342 4.94 26.74 11.34
C LEU A 342 5.89 27.02 10.16
N GLN A 343 6.77 27.98 10.28
CA GLN A 343 7.62 28.44 9.19
C GLN A 343 8.96 27.67 9.17
N LYS A 344 9.47 27.38 7.95
CA LYS A 344 10.78 26.72 7.77
C LYS A 344 11.93 27.57 8.30
N THR A 345 11.87 28.88 8.12
CA THR A 345 12.88 29.83 8.61
C THR A 345 13.01 29.83 10.13
N GLU A 346 11.88 29.74 10.84
CA GLU A 346 11.87 29.61 12.29
C GLU A 346 12.50 28.27 12.74
N LEU A 347 12.18 27.18 12.00
CA LEU A 347 12.74 25.85 12.27
C LEU A 347 14.26 25.80 11.98
N GLU A 348 14.75 26.50 10.94
CA GLU A 348 16.17 26.65 10.65
C GLU A 348 16.93 27.37 11.77
N GLN A 349 16.33 28.38 12.38
CA GLN A 349 16.91 29.10 13.52
C GLN A 349 17.03 28.18 14.76
N LEU A 350 16.05 27.30 14.99
CA LEU A 350 16.10 26.30 16.05
C LEU A 350 17.17 25.23 15.82
N ALA A 351 17.70 25.08 14.61
CA ALA A 351 18.73 24.07 14.29
C ALA A 351 20.03 24.23 15.08
N SER A 352 20.28 25.41 15.67
CA SER A 352 21.41 25.67 16.56
C SER A 352 21.33 24.93 17.90
N GLN A 353 20.16 24.48 18.32
CA GLN A 353 19.98 23.66 19.53
C GLN A 353 20.44 22.23 19.27
N GLU A 354 21.21 21.65 20.19
CA GLU A 354 21.68 20.26 20.08
C GLU A 354 20.60 19.26 20.47
N HIS A 355 19.70 19.59 21.37
CA HIS A 355 18.59 18.77 21.85
C HIS A 355 17.44 19.65 22.35
N PHE A 356 16.23 19.10 22.37
CA PHE A 356 15.02 19.76 22.83
C PHE A 356 14.45 19.05 24.07
N ASN A 357 14.39 19.76 25.19
CA ASN A 357 13.69 19.36 26.40
C ASN A 357 13.12 20.61 27.05
N PRO A 358 11.83 20.90 26.93
CA PRO A 358 10.74 20.06 26.38
C PRO A 358 10.87 19.79 24.88
N PRO A 359 10.28 18.67 24.39
CA PRO A 359 10.29 18.32 22.97
C PRO A 359 9.49 19.32 22.12
N VAL A 360 9.86 19.40 20.83
CA VAL A 360 9.23 20.28 19.85
C VAL A 360 8.59 19.44 18.75
N LEU A 361 7.31 19.65 18.48
CA LEU A 361 6.57 19.14 17.33
C LEU A 361 6.43 20.26 16.30
N ALA A 362 7.42 20.40 15.41
CA ALA A 362 7.40 21.39 14.33
C ALA A 362 6.29 21.05 13.31
N LEU A 363 5.56 22.07 12.87
CA LEU A 363 4.50 21.95 11.85
C LEU A 363 5.03 22.13 10.42
N ASN A 364 6.33 21.97 10.27
CA ASN A 364 7.05 21.94 8.99
C ASN A 364 8.21 20.95 9.08
N ALA A 365 8.93 20.75 7.98
CA ALA A 365 10.05 19.82 7.94
C ALA A 365 11.23 20.34 7.14
N LEU A 366 12.44 19.97 7.61
CA LEU A 366 13.72 20.17 6.95
C LEU A 366 14.44 18.81 6.91
N ASP A 367 14.65 18.26 5.71
CA ASP A 367 15.18 16.90 5.53
C ASP A 367 16.56 16.69 6.17
N HIS A 368 17.37 17.73 6.24
CA HIS A 368 18.72 17.70 6.79
C HIS A 368 18.79 17.93 8.32
N LEU A 369 17.64 18.26 8.96
CA LEU A 369 17.61 18.58 10.38
C LEU A 369 17.09 17.39 11.20
N THR A 370 17.98 16.82 12.01
CA THR A 370 17.64 15.77 12.96
C THR A 370 18.24 16.12 14.31
N ARG A 371 17.41 16.24 15.36
CA ARG A 371 17.83 16.53 16.74
C ARG A 371 17.01 15.70 17.73
N PRO A 372 17.60 15.25 18.83
CA PRO A 372 16.84 14.62 19.92
C PRO A 372 15.76 15.57 20.45
N GLY A 373 14.53 15.05 20.59
CA GLY A 373 13.38 15.83 21.04
C GLY A 373 12.73 16.71 19.98
N LEU A 374 13.23 16.71 18.73
CA LEU A 374 12.57 17.38 17.60
C LEU A 374 11.78 16.37 16.78
N TYR A 375 10.48 16.61 16.67
CA TYR A 375 9.57 15.90 15.79
C TYR A 375 9.11 16.83 14.68
N GLN A 376 9.05 16.37 13.44
CA GLN A 376 8.72 17.16 12.26
C GLN A 376 7.50 16.61 11.57
N PHE A 377 6.43 17.40 11.50
CA PHE A 377 5.13 17.01 10.96
C PHE A 377 4.62 18.05 9.96
N ALA A 378 4.79 17.78 8.67
CA ALA A 378 4.46 18.70 7.58
C ALA A 378 3.42 18.14 6.62
N LEU A 379 2.79 19.01 5.82
CA LEU A 379 1.97 18.65 4.67
C LEU A 379 2.76 18.91 3.37
N SER A 380 3.86 18.16 3.15
CA SER A 380 4.68 18.32 1.95
C SER A 380 3.89 17.99 0.68
N PRO A 381 3.86 18.87 -0.34
CA PRO A 381 3.33 18.53 -1.64
C PRO A 381 4.10 17.38 -2.30
N GLU A 382 5.41 17.35 -2.11
CA GLU A 382 6.31 16.32 -2.67
C GLU A 382 5.98 14.92 -2.15
N GLU A 383 5.65 14.80 -0.86
CA GLU A 383 5.18 13.53 -0.26
C GLU A 383 3.91 13.04 -0.96
N GLY A 384 2.96 13.94 -1.25
CA GLY A 384 1.74 13.60 -1.99
C GLY A 384 2.01 13.19 -3.44
N VAL A 385 2.96 13.86 -4.11
CA VAL A 385 3.39 13.52 -5.48
C VAL A 385 4.04 12.14 -5.52
N ALA A 386 4.93 11.83 -4.56
CA ALA A 386 5.55 10.52 -4.45
C ALA A 386 4.51 9.41 -4.31
N GLN A 387 3.50 9.60 -3.46
CA GLN A 387 2.46 8.59 -3.23
C GLN A 387 1.53 8.39 -4.43
N VAL A 388 1.25 9.44 -5.20
CA VAL A 388 0.52 9.33 -6.48
C VAL A 388 1.37 8.58 -7.51
N ALA A 389 2.67 8.84 -7.58
CA ALA A 389 3.60 8.12 -8.43
C ALA A 389 3.70 6.64 -8.04
N ASP A 390 3.81 6.33 -6.74
CA ASP A 390 3.81 4.96 -6.22
C ASP A 390 2.50 4.22 -6.59
N SER A 391 1.35 4.92 -6.51
CA SER A 391 0.06 4.37 -6.94
C SER A 391 0.04 4.07 -8.45
N ALA A 392 0.60 4.94 -9.29
CA ALA A 392 0.73 4.67 -10.73
C ALA A 392 1.69 3.50 -11.00
N TRP A 393 2.79 3.43 -10.26
CA TRP A 393 3.76 2.34 -10.35
C TRP A 393 3.15 0.98 -10.05
N GLN A 394 2.32 0.87 -9.01
CA GLN A 394 1.59 -0.35 -8.65
C GLN A 394 0.56 -0.78 -9.70
N HIS A 395 0.05 0.15 -10.50
CA HIS A 395 -0.82 -0.15 -11.62
C HIS A 395 -0.03 -0.45 -12.92
N ASP A 396 1.22 -0.87 -12.79
CA ASP A 396 2.12 -1.25 -13.90
C ASP A 396 2.36 -0.13 -14.92
N ARG A 397 2.37 1.14 -14.48
CA ARG A 397 2.72 2.28 -15.32
C ARG A 397 4.23 2.51 -15.25
N ARG A 398 4.85 2.77 -16.41
CA ARG A 398 6.31 2.96 -16.50
C ARG A 398 6.70 4.20 -17.29
N ARG A 399 5.86 4.64 -18.22
CA ARG A 399 6.14 5.75 -19.14
C ARG A 399 5.12 6.85 -18.93
N ALA A 400 5.57 7.95 -18.34
CA ALA A 400 4.75 9.08 -17.93
C ALA A 400 4.74 10.20 -18.98
N LEU A 401 3.58 10.82 -19.15
CA LEU A 401 3.45 12.19 -19.64
C LEU A 401 3.19 13.10 -18.45
N VAL A 402 3.67 14.33 -18.49
CA VAL A 402 3.54 15.30 -17.39
C VAL A 402 2.89 16.57 -17.88
N LEU A 403 1.80 17.00 -17.24
CA LEU A 403 1.10 18.25 -17.55
C LEU A 403 0.98 19.09 -16.27
N VAL A 404 1.63 20.26 -16.27
CA VAL A 404 1.74 21.14 -15.09
C VAL A 404 1.50 22.58 -15.46
N PRO A 405 1.04 23.46 -14.54
CA PRO A 405 0.87 24.88 -14.84
C PRO A 405 2.23 25.59 -14.98
N THR A 406 2.25 26.67 -15.77
CA THR A 406 3.39 27.58 -15.97
C THR A 406 3.58 28.46 -14.72
N THR A 407 3.91 27.84 -13.59
CA THR A 407 4.14 28.52 -12.31
C THR A 407 5.38 27.93 -11.63
N PRO A 408 6.05 28.67 -10.73
CA PRO A 408 7.18 28.13 -9.97
C PRO A 408 6.81 26.85 -9.19
N PHE A 409 5.55 26.76 -8.72
CA PHE A 409 5.05 25.56 -8.05
C PHE A 409 4.92 24.39 -9.03
N GLY A 410 4.35 24.62 -10.23
CA GLY A 410 4.22 23.57 -11.25
C GLY A 410 5.58 23.04 -11.71
N GLU A 411 6.56 23.91 -11.92
CA GLU A 411 7.93 23.55 -12.28
C GLU A 411 8.60 22.71 -11.17
N ARG A 412 8.45 23.11 -9.90
CA ARG A 412 8.96 22.34 -8.74
C ARG A 412 8.35 20.95 -8.68
N ILE A 413 7.04 20.83 -8.88
CA ILE A 413 6.33 19.54 -8.87
C ILE A 413 6.77 18.65 -10.04
N ALA A 414 6.93 19.22 -11.25
CA ALA A 414 7.41 18.46 -12.40
C ALA A 414 8.85 17.94 -12.19
N THR A 415 9.73 18.78 -11.65
CA THR A 415 11.12 18.41 -11.34
C THR A 415 11.16 17.29 -10.30
N PHE A 416 10.41 17.43 -9.20
CA PHE A 416 10.35 16.41 -8.17
C PHE A 416 9.77 15.09 -8.71
N PHE A 417 8.62 15.15 -9.42
CA PHE A 417 7.99 13.97 -10.01
C PHE A 417 8.96 13.23 -10.94
N THR A 418 9.65 13.96 -11.82
CA THR A 418 10.60 13.36 -12.77
C THR A 418 11.71 12.62 -12.04
N ALA A 419 12.39 13.27 -11.10
CA ALA A 419 13.47 12.65 -10.34
C ALA A 419 12.98 11.43 -9.54
N TYR A 420 11.82 11.55 -8.92
CA TYR A 420 11.23 10.46 -8.16
C TYR A 420 10.82 9.28 -9.06
N TRP A 421 10.14 9.56 -10.19
CA TRP A 421 9.70 8.55 -11.15
C TRP A 421 10.86 7.78 -11.76
N GLU A 422 11.93 8.48 -12.12
CA GLU A 422 13.16 7.88 -12.63
C GLU A 422 13.87 7.03 -11.56
N SER A 423 13.83 7.43 -10.30
CA SER A 423 14.37 6.63 -9.18
C SER A 423 13.63 5.30 -8.98
N LEU A 424 12.34 5.21 -9.38
CA LEU A 424 11.58 3.96 -9.42
C LEU A 424 11.91 3.10 -10.65
N GLY A 425 12.68 3.62 -11.62
CA GLY A 425 12.97 2.96 -12.89
C GLY A 425 11.98 3.27 -14.01
N GLY A 426 11.11 4.28 -13.82
CA GLY A 426 10.22 4.80 -14.85
C GLY A 426 10.90 5.77 -15.80
N SER A 427 10.17 6.23 -16.81
CA SER A 427 10.63 7.27 -17.73
C SER A 427 9.57 8.35 -17.92
N VAL A 428 10.00 9.60 -17.98
CA VAL A 428 9.18 10.73 -18.38
C VAL A 428 9.41 10.98 -19.86
N LEU A 429 8.36 10.82 -20.69
CA LEU A 429 8.46 10.96 -22.13
C LEU A 429 8.36 12.41 -22.58
N GLU A 430 7.51 13.19 -21.92
CA GLU A 430 7.20 14.57 -22.28
C GLU A 430 6.70 15.34 -21.08
N ILE A 431 7.12 16.60 -20.94
CA ILE A 431 6.61 17.55 -19.96
C ILE A 431 6.05 18.74 -20.72
N GLN A 432 4.76 19.02 -20.55
CA GLN A 432 4.12 20.18 -21.14
C GLN A 432 3.61 21.12 -20.06
N PRO A 433 4.08 22.38 -20.04
CA PRO A 433 3.48 23.41 -19.22
C PRO A 433 2.19 23.94 -19.86
N TYR A 434 1.24 24.37 -19.02
CA TYR A 434 0.03 25.05 -19.47
C TYR A 434 -0.22 26.35 -18.70
N ASP A 435 -0.86 27.33 -19.33
CA ASP A 435 -1.29 28.54 -18.66
C ASP A 435 -2.46 28.25 -17.71
N PRO A 436 -2.33 28.44 -16.38
CA PRO A 436 -3.39 28.14 -15.41
C PRO A 436 -4.64 29.03 -15.55
N GLU A 437 -4.53 30.19 -16.21
CA GLU A 437 -5.66 31.12 -16.43
C GLU A 437 -6.40 30.85 -17.74
N ALA A 438 -5.86 30.00 -18.61
CA ALA A 438 -6.50 29.64 -19.87
C ALA A 438 -7.81 28.85 -19.63
N ASN A 439 -8.69 28.93 -20.65
CA ASN A 439 -9.88 28.04 -20.73
C ASN A 439 -9.71 26.96 -21.80
N ASP A 440 -8.75 27.15 -22.70
CA ASP A 440 -8.40 26.20 -23.75
C ASP A 440 -6.98 25.69 -23.52
N PHE A 441 -6.88 24.39 -23.21
CA PHE A 441 -5.62 23.68 -22.98
C PHE A 441 -5.18 22.86 -24.20
N SER A 442 -5.90 23.01 -25.34
CA SER A 442 -5.59 22.27 -26.57
C SER A 442 -4.13 22.40 -27.02
N PRO A 443 -3.46 23.56 -26.95
CA PRO A 443 -2.05 23.64 -27.38
C PRO A 443 -1.14 22.72 -26.58
N ALA A 444 -1.27 22.70 -25.25
CA ALA A 444 -0.47 21.84 -24.38
C ALA A 444 -0.82 20.34 -24.57
N ILE A 445 -2.12 20.01 -24.69
CA ILE A 445 -2.59 18.65 -24.90
C ILE A 445 -2.13 18.11 -26.26
N ARG A 446 -2.21 18.91 -27.33
CA ARG A 446 -1.78 18.50 -28.67
C ARG A 446 -0.28 18.23 -28.74
N GLY A 447 0.52 19.09 -28.08
CA GLY A 447 1.96 18.87 -27.94
C GLY A 447 2.24 17.56 -27.20
N LEU A 448 1.63 17.38 -26.02
CA LEU A 448 1.79 16.20 -25.18
C LEU A 448 1.43 14.88 -25.90
N LEU A 449 0.37 14.89 -26.73
CA LEU A 449 -0.12 13.73 -27.47
C LEU A 449 0.51 13.54 -28.86
N ASP A 450 1.53 14.33 -29.23
CA ASP A 450 2.20 14.29 -30.56
C ASP A 450 1.28 14.57 -31.77
N LEU A 451 0.15 15.23 -31.54
CA LEU A 451 -0.82 15.50 -32.62
C LEU A 451 -0.27 16.50 -33.64
N ASP A 452 0.47 17.50 -33.20
CA ASP A 452 1.08 18.49 -34.07
C ASP A 452 2.17 17.87 -34.96
N GLU A 453 2.92 16.92 -34.44
CA GLU A 453 3.90 16.18 -35.23
C GLU A 453 3.21 15.21 -36.21
N SER A 454 2.09 14.59 -35.82
CA SER A 454 1.26 13.77 -36.70
C SER A 454 0.73 14.59 -37.89
N GLU A 455 0.26 15.82 -37.65
CA GLU A 455 -0.17 16.72 -38.72
C GLU A 455 0.99 17.21 -39.61
N ARG A 456 2.16 17.50 -39.04
CA ARG A 456 3.36 17.84 -39.79
C ARG A 456 3.83 16.68 -40.68
N ARG A 457 3.79 15.46 -40.19
CA ARG A 457 4.08 14.26 -41.00
C ARG A 457 3.08 14.09 -42.13
N PHE A 458 1.79 14.31 -41.88
CA PHE A 458 0.77 14.27 -42.92
C PHE A 458 0.98 15.33 -44.01
N LYS A 459 1.25 16.60 -43.62
CA LYS A 459 1.53 17.68 -44.58
C LYS A 459 2.72 17.35 -45.50
N ARG A 460 3.77 16.74 -44.96
CA ARG A 460 4.93 16.26 -45.71
C ARG A 460 4.55 15.10 -46.64
N LEU A 461 3.77 14.14 -46.18
CA LEU A 461 3.34 12.99 -46.99
C LEU A 461 2.42 13.42 -48.14
N ARG A 462 1.52 14.37 -47.90
CA ARG A 462 0.59 14.93 -48.93
C ARG A 462 1.31 15.65 -50.09
N GLN A 463 2.54 16.06 -49.90
CA GLN A 463 3.35 16.61 -50.97
C GLN A 463 3.82 15.56 -51.98
N VAL A 464 3.82 14.29 -51.57
CA VAL A 464 4.33 13.18 -52.38
C VAL A 464 3.19 12.24 -52.84
N VAL A 465 2.09 12.14 -52.07
CA VAL A 465 0.96 11.22 -52.33
C VAL A 465 -0.34 12.04 -52.42
N TRP A 466 -1.09 11.91 -53.53
CA TRP A 466 -2.24 12.77 -53.85
C TRP A 466 -3.53 12.41 -53.09
N GLU A 467 -3.75 11.14 -52.77
CA GLU A 467 -4.93 10.66 -52.04
C GLU A 467 -4.55 9.95 -50.74
N VAL A 468 -4.51 10.71 -49.67
CA VAL A 468 -4.31 10.16 -48.32
C VAL A 468 -5.45 10.61 -47.41
N LYS A 469 -6.18 9.66 -46.88
CA LYS A 469 -7.10 9.89 -45.74
C LYS A 469 -6.27 10.12 -44.50
N PHE A 470 -6.41 11.26 -43.85
CA PHE A 470 -5.69 11.60 -42.62
C PHE A 470 -6.63 11.55 -41.41
N GLU A 471 -6.22 10.83 -40.42
CA GLU A 471 -6.80 10.84 -39.12
C GLU A 471 -5.66 11.08 -38.11
N PRO A 472 -5.71 12.17 -37.33
CA PRO A 472 -4.69 12.43 -36.32
C PRO A 472 -4.61 11.27 -35.34
N ARG A 473 -3.40 10.75 -35.11
CA ARG A 473 -3.20 9.67 -34.15
C ARG A 473 -2.37 10.17 -32.98
N ILE A 474 -2.91 9.95 -31.79
CA ILE A 474 -2.16 10.18 -30.55
C ILE A 474 -1.01 9.18 -30.42
N ARG A 475 0.02 9.57 -29.69
CA ARG A 475 1.12 8.67 -29.31
C ARG A 475 0.58 7.48 -28.50
N ARG A 476 1.22 6.32 -28.61
CA ARG A 476 0.84 5.07 -27.92
C ARG A 476 1.93 4.53 -27.02
N ASP A 477 3.01 5.26 -26.88
CA ASP A 477 4.18 4.89 -26.09
C ASP A 477 4.06 5.32 -24.63
N ALA A 478 3.06 6.12 -24.26
CA ALA A 478 2.79 6.55 -22.90
C ALA A 478 1.80 5.61 -22.19
N ASP A 479 2.03 5.38 -20.90
CA ASP A 479 1.20 4.50 -20.06
C ASP A 479 0.21 5.30 -19.21
N PHE A 480 0.50 6.55 -18.87
CA PHE A 480 -0.38 7.44 -18.11
C PHE A 480 0.02 8.91 -18.24
N LEU A 481 -0.87 9.79 -17.78
CA LEU A 481 -0.64 11.21 -17.60
C LEU A 481 -0.56 11.56 -16.11
N PHE A 482 0.55 12.16 -15.67
CA PHE A 482 0.64 12.85 -14.40
C PHE A 482 0.15 14.29 -14.57
N LEU A 483 -0.83 14.71 -13.76
CA LEU A 483 -1.48 16.00 -13.84
C LEU A 483 -1.36 16.78 -12.54
N GLN A 484 -0.74 17.96 -12.57
CA GLN A 484 -0.88 18.95 -11.51
C GLN A 484 -1.88 20.01 -11.96
N ALA A 485 -3.05 20.05 -11.33
CA ALA A 485 -4.11 21.00 -11.66
C ALA A 485 -5.01 21.24 -10.45
N LYS A 486 -5.62 22.44 -10.39
CA LYS A 486 -6.73 22.73 -9.49
C LYS A 486 -8.05 22.22 -10.10
N PRO A 487 -9.17 22.15 -9.34
CA PRO A 487 -10.44 21.61 -9.83
C PRO A 487 -10.91 22.28 -11.15
N ARG A 488 -10.83 23.61 -11.25
CA ARG A 488 -11.23 24.34 -12.47
C ARG A 488 -10.46 23.87 -13.71
N GLN A 489 -9.15 23.79 -13.62
CA GLN A 489 -8.32 23.34 -14.75
C GLN A 489 -8.57 21.88 -15.08
N GLY A 490 -8.62 21.01 -14.07
CA GLY A 490 -8.87 19.58 -14.26
C GLY A 490 -10.18 19.29 -14.98
N ARG A 491 -11.26 19.98 -14.57
CA ARG A 491 -12.60 19.91 -15.20
C ARG A 491 -12.62 20.38 -16.66
N LEU A 492 -11.66 21.18 -17.08
CA LEU A 492 -11.49 21.59 -18.48
C LEU A 492 -10.50 20.69 -19.25
N ILE A 493 -9.42 20.27 -18.62
CA ILE A 493 -8.37 19.46 -19.24
C ILE A 493 -8.90 18.05 -19.57
N ARG A 494 -9.59 17.39 -18.62
CA ARG A 494 -10.03 16.01 -18.81
C ARG A 494 -10.98 15.82 -20.00
N PRO A 495 -12.03 16.63 -20.20
CA PRO A 495 -12.87 16.57 -21.41
C PRO A 495 -12.09 16.84 -22.70
N GLN A 496 -11.12 17.76 -22.68
CA GLN A 496 -10.28 18.04 -23.86
C GLN A 496 -9.37 16.83 -24.20
N LEU A 497 -8.85 16.11 -23.20
CA LEU A 497 -8.15 14.84 -23.44
C LEU A 497 -9.06 13.81 -24.11
N LEU A 498 -10.31 13.69 -23.67
CA LEU A 498 -11.31 12.81 -24.29
C LEU A 498 -11.63 13.22 -25.73
N PHE A 499 -11.77 14.53 -25.99
CA PHE A 499 -11.97 15.07 -27.33
C PHE A 499 -10.84 14.66 -28.30
N TYR A 500 -9.59 14.62 -27.81
CA TYR A 500 -8.44 14.16 -28.58
C TYR A 500 -8.23 12.65 -28.56
N ARG A 501 -9.26 11.87 -28.15
CA ARG A 501 -9.26 10.40 -28.13
C ARG A 501 -8.21 9.77 -27.21
N ALA A 502 -7.91 10.44 -26.10
CA ALA A 502 -7.02 9.91 -25.05
C ALA A 502 -7.79 9.22 -23.91
N GLU A 503 -8.93 8.56 -24.23
CA GLU A 503 -9.78 7.86 -23.25
C GLU A 503 -9.01 6.74 -22.52
N THR A 504 -8.14 6.05 -23.25
CA THR A 504 -7.36 4.91 -22.71
C THR A 504 -6.13 5.33 -21.90
N LEU A 505 -5.81 6.64 -21.85
CA LEU A 505 -4.69 7.17 -21.09
C LEU A 505 -5.17 7.49 -19.66
N PRO A 506 -4.81 6.70 -18.64
CA PRO A 506 -5.17 6.99 -17.25
C PRO A 506 -4.55 8.31 -16.79
N VAL A 507 -5.27 9.05 -15.96
CA VAL A 507 -4.81 10.31 -15.39
C VAL A 507 -4.61 10.13 -13.88
N TYR A 508 -3.40 10.45 -13.42
CA TYR A 508 -3.03 10.49 -12.01
C TYR A 508 -2.72 11.94 -11.65
N ALA A 509 -3.47 12.49 -10.72
CA ALA A 509 -3.37 13.91 -10.38
C ALA A 509 -2.87 14.14 -8.95
N THR A 510 -2.30 15.30 -8.69
CA THR A 510 -2.03 15.76 -7.33
C THR A 510 -3.33 15.99 -6.55
N ARG A 511 -3.26 16.01 -5.21
CA ARG A 511 -4.42 16.28 -4.34
C ARG A 511 -5.12 17.60 -4.65
N ASP A 512 -4.42 18.55 -5.30
CA ASP A 512 -4.99 19.85 -5.65
C ASP A 512 -6.16 19.76 -6.64
N ILE A 513 -6.30 18.63 -7.33
CA ILE A 513 -7.44 18.35 -8.24
C ILE A 513 -8.79 18.33 -7.52
N TYR A 514 -8.80 18.07 -6.21
CA TYR A 514 -9.99 17.97 -5.40
C TYR A 514 -10.19 19.22 -4.54
N SER A 515 -11.36 19.84 -4.62
CA SER A 515 -11.71 21.04 -3.85
C SER A 515 -11.81 20.81 -2.34
N GLY A 516 -11.85 19.55 -1.89
CA GLY A 516 -12.17 19.15 -0.52
C GLY A 516 -13.68 18.91 -0.30
N HIS A 517 -14.50 19.22 -1.28
CA HIS A 517 -15.95 19.02 -1.26
C HIS A 517 -16.39 18.25 -2.48
N PRO A 518 -17.28 17.27 -2.35
CA PRO A 518 -17.91 16.65 -3.51
C PRO A 518 -18.77 17.69 -4.25
N GLU A 519 -18.49 17.90 -5.51
CA GLU A 519 -19.27 18.74 -6.41
C GLU A 519 -19.79 17.90 -7.59
N PRO A 520 -20.72 16.93 -7.40
CA PRO A 520 -21.04 15.89 -8.37
C PRO A 520 -21.44 16.42 -9.74
N ARG A 521 -22.02 17.61 -9.78
CA ARG A 521 -22.42 18.27 -11.04
C ARG A 521 -21.21 18.67 -11.90
N TRP A 522 -20.15 19.16 -11.25
CA TRP A 522 -18.96 19.68 -11.91
C TRP A 522 -17.85 18.63 -12.02
N ASP A 523 -17.72 17.77 -11.01
CA ASP A 523 -16.69 16.76 -10.92
C ASP A 523 -16.92 15.56 -11.86
N ARG A 524 -18.09 15.48 -12.53
CA ARG A 524 -18.30 14.54 -13.65
C ARG A 524 -17.28 14.69 -14.76
N ASP A 525 -16.79 15.90 -14.95
CA ASP A 525 -15.74 16.18 -15.93
C ASP A 525 -14.38 15.61 -15.53
N LEU A 526 -14.23 15.17 -14.28
CA LEU A 526 -13.02 14.51 -13.75
C LEU A 526 -13.10 12.97 -13.79
N GLU A 527 -14.12 12.40 -14.44
CA GLU A 527 -14.35 10.94 -14.46
C GLU A 527 -13.08 10.15 -14.78
N GLY A 528 -12.74 9.17 -13.93
CA GLY A 528 -11.57 8.30 -14.06
C GLY A 528 -10.24 8.92 -13.65
N VAL A 529 -10.21 10.17 -13.17
CA VAL A 529 -8.99 10.79 -12.61
C VAL A 529 -8.73 10.22 -11.22
N ARG A 530 -7.50 9.74 -11.01
CA ARG A 530 -7.02 9.16 -9.75
C ARG A 530 -6.15 10.16 -9.01
N PHE A 531 -6.27 10.19 -7.69
CA PHE A 531 -5.46 11.06 -6.83
C PHE A 531 -5.40 10.48 -5.42
N CYS A 532 -4.46 10.97 -4.60
CA CYS A 532 -4.38 10.62 -3.19
C CYS A 532 -4.48 11.89 -2.35
N ASP A 533 -5.29 11.85 -1.30
CA ASP A 533 -5.52 12.98 -0.39
C ASP A 533 -5.68 12.50 1.05
N ILE A 534 -5.83 13.43 1.98
CA ILE A 534 -6.04 13.13 3.38
C ILE A 534 -7.39 12.42 3.60
N PRO A 535 -7.44 11.38 4.46
CA PRO A 535 -8.66 10.62 4.69
C PRO A 535 -9.82 11.45 5.21
N TRP A 536 -9.57 12.46 6.04
CA TRP A 536 -10.64 13.31 6.60
C TRP A 536 -11.50 14.00 5.53
N LEU A 537 -10.96 14.33 4.37
CA LEU A 537 -11.71 14.90 3.25
C LEU A 537 -12.45 13.85 2.41
N LEU A 538 -12.04 12.58 2.47
CA LEU A 538 -12.53 11.52 1.61
C LEU A 538 -13.45 10.51 2.33
N GLN A 539 -13.23 10.26 3.62
CA GLN A 539 -13.87 9.14 4.35
C GLN A 539 -15.06 9.53 5.21
N GLY A 540 -15.31 10.81 5.47
CA GLY A 540 -16.39 11.25 6.33
C GLY A 540 -16.08 11.20 7.84
N GLU A 541 -17.11 11.08 8.67
CA GLU A 541 -17.02 11.18 10.13
C GLU A 541 -16.34 9.97 10.77
N ARG A 542 -15.51 10.26 11.77
CA ARG A 542 -14.86 9.27 12.66
C ARG A 542 -15.19 9.61 14.09
N THR A 543 -15.16 8.64 15.00
CA THR A 543 -15.41 8.87 16.45
C THR A 543 -14.50 9.91 17.06
N ASP A 544 -13.26 9.98 16.60
CA ASP A 544 -12.23 10.86 17.15
C ASP A 544 -12.04 12.16 16.35
N THR A 545 -12.75 12.35 15.25
CA THR A 545 -12.70 13.55 14.41
C THR A 545 -14.12 14.03 14.07
N PRO A 546 -14.42 15.34 14.17
CA PRO A 546 -15.71 15.83 13.71
C PRO A 546 -15.86 15.60 12.21
N SER A 547 -17.09 15.44 11.74
CA SER A 547 -17.32 15.45 10.31
C SER A 547 -16.89 16.82 9.73
N ARG A 548 -16.49 16.81 8.45
CA ARG A 548 -16.12 18.04 7.76
C ARG A 548 -17.27 19.07 7.81
N GLU A 549 -18.49 18.64 7.52
CA GLU A 549 -19.69 19.50 7.49
C GLU A 549 -19.95 20.14 8.86
N ARG A 550 -19.79 19.39 9.94
CA ARG A 550 -19.91 19.90 11.30
C ARG A 550 -18.83 20.94 11.58
N PHE A 551 -17.57 20.64 11.21
CA PHE A 551 -16.46 21.56 11.39
C PHE A 551 -16.68 22.86 10.61
N GLU A 552 -17.08 22.77 9.34
CA GLU A 552 -17.38 23.93 8.49
C GLU A 552 -18.48 24.81 9.06
N THR A 553 -19.53 24.19 9.61
CA THR A 553 -20.65 24.89 10.25
C THR A 553 -20.20 25.62 11.53
N GLU A 554 -19.35 25.01 12.33
CA GLU A 554 -18.89 25.57 13.61
C GLU A 554 -17.80 26.65 13.43
N TRP A 555 -16.95 26.52 12.42
CA TRP A 555 -15.71 27.32 12.28
C TRP A 555 -15.65 28.21 11.03
N GLY A 556 -16.57 28.04 10.08
CA GLY A 556 -16.66 28.87 8.88
C GLY A 556 -15.52 28.71 7.86
N ILE A 557 -14.74 27.63 7.93
CA ILE A 557 -13.63 27.33 7.01
C ILE A 557 -14.12 26.34 5.95
N HIS A 558 -14.13 26.79 4.68
CA HIS A 558 -14.66 26.01 3.56
C HIS A 558 -13.62 25.72 2.45
N SER A 559 -12.46 26.37 2.48
CA SER A 559 -11.40 26.13 1.47
C SER A 559 -10.70 24.80 1.72
N GLY A 560 -10.68 23.91 0.72
CA GLY A 560 -10.01 22.61 0.82
C GLY A 560 -8.52 22.69 1.19
N ALA A 561 -7.83 23.77 0.78
CA ALA A 561 -6.46 24.01 1.20
C ALA A 561 -6.36 24.23 2.71
N TYR A 562 -7.23 25.06 3.27
CA TYR A 562 -7.28 25.30 4.72
C TYR A 562 -7.85 24.11 5.50
N LEU A 563 -8.79 23.37 4.94
CA LEU A 563 -9.31 22.15 5.57
C LEU A 563 -8.19 21.10 5.76
N ARG A 564 -7.22 21.02 4.84
CA ARG A 564 -6.05 20.15 5.02
C ARG A 564 -5.16 20.62 6.18
N LEU A 565 -5.04 21.92 6.39
CA LEU A 565 -4.33 22.50 7.54
C LEU A 565 -5.10 22.30 8.86
N VAL A 566 -6.43 22.34 8.82
CA VAL A 566 -7.28 21.96 9.96
C VAL A 566 -6.99 20.51 10.37
N ALA A 567 -6.96 19.59 9.40
CA ALA A 567 -6.62 18.19 9.68
C ALA A 567 -5.20 18.03 10.25
N LEU A 568 -4.23 18.83 9.75
CA LEU A 568 -2.88 18.89 10.35
C LEU A 568 -2.93 19.29 11.82
N GLY A 569 -3.72 20.31 12.16
CA GLY A 569 -3.92 20.76 13.54
C GLY A 569 -4.56 19.67 14.41
N MET A 570 -5.59 18.99 13.90
CA MET A 570 -6.22 17.88 14.63
C MET A 570 -5.22 16.77 14.98
N ASP A 571 -4.38 16.40 14.02
CA ASP A 571 -3.36 15.37 14.26
C ASP A 571 -2.22 15.90 15.14
N ALA A 572 -1.78 17.13 14.96
CA ALA A 572 -0.76 17.75 15.82
C ALA A 572 -1.14 17.71 17.31
N TYR A 573 -2.43 17.90 17.63
CA TYR A 573 -2.94 17.73 18.99
C TYR A 573 -2.87 16.27 19.46
N ARG A 574 -3.14 15.30 18.58
CA ARG A 574 -3.25 13.88 18.96
C ARG A 574 -1.94 13.12 18.94
N LEU A 575 -1.00 13.52 18.09
CA LEU A 575 0.30 12.85 17.95
C LEU A 575 1.02 12.61 19.27
N PRO A 576 1.09 13.58 20.21
CA PRO A 576 1.71 13.38 21.53
C PRO A 576 1.11 12.23 22.32
N PHE A 577 -0.19 12.04 22.23
CA PHE A 577 -0.95 11.06 23.02
C PHE A 577 -1.11 9.70 22.31
N ARG A 578 -0.91 9.66 21.00
CA ARG A 578 -1.10 8.46 20.18
C ARG A 578 0.22 7.94 19.64
N LEU A 579 0.81 8.63 18.68
CA LEU A 579 2.02 8.17 18.00
C LEU A 579 3.27 8.27 18.88
N LEU A 580 3.53 9.42 19.48
CA LEU A 580 4.75 9.63 20.28
C LEU A 580 4.73 8.84 21.59
N ALA A 581 3.54 8.71 22.21
CA ALA A 581 3.38 7.94 23.43
C ALA A 581 3.50 6.43 23.23
N THR A 582 3.14 5.91 22.05
CA THR A 582 3.07 4.47 21.80
C THR A 582 4.16 3.97 20.84
N GLY A 583 4.73 4.85 20.03
CA GLY A 583 5.63 4.48 18.92
C GLY A 583 4.94 3.73 17.79
N GLN A 584 3.61 3.57 17.86
CA GLN A 584 2.83 2.79 16.88
C GLN A 584 2.23 3.68 15.80
N ARG A 585 1.96 3.08 14.64
CA ARG A 585 1.21 3.73 13.57
C ARG A 585 -0.15 4.21 14.08
N TYR A 586 -0.51 5.41 13.70
CA TYR A 586 -1.77 6.04 14.08
C TYR A 586 -2.56 6.45 12.85
N ALA A 587 -3.82 6.05 12.76
CA ALA A 587 -4.73 6.49 11.72
C ALA A 587 -5.27 7.89 12.09
N GLY A 588 -4.63 8.93 11.56
CA GLY A 588 -4.95 10.33 11.79
C GLY A 588 -5.95 10.90 10.78
N ALA A 589 -6.30 12.18 10.97
CA ALA A 589 -7.09 12.95 10.03
C ALA A 589 -6.35 13.21 8.71
N THR A 590 -5.01 13.29 8.76
CA THR A 590 -4.16 13.55 7.58
C THR A 590 -3.67 12.29 6.89
N GLY A 591 -3.83 11.11 7.46
CA GLY A 591 -3.35 9.84 6.90
C GLY A 591 -2.98 8.84 7.97
N VAL A 592 -2.45 7.71 7.55
CA VAL A 592 -1.78 6.80 8.47
C VAL A 592 -0.40 7.37 8.78
N LEU A 593 -0.16 7.67 10.04
CA LEU A 593 1.03 8.35 10.54
C LEU A 593 1.98 7.36 11.20
N GLU A 594 3.27 7.51 10.93
CA GLU A 594 4.34 6.68 11.46
C GLU A 594 5.53 7.54 11.83
N LEU A 595 6.15 7.28 12.98
CA LEU A 595 7.39 7.93 13.37
C LEU A 595 8.56 7.32 12.58
N GLY A 596 9.13 8.10 11.69
CA GLY A 596 10.30 7.73 10.92
C GLY A 596 11.61 8.07 11.62
N ASN A 597 12.71 7.75 10.96
CA ASN A 597 14.05 8.06 11.47
C ASN A 597 14.24 9.58 11.62
N GLY A 598 14.97 9.96 12.66
CA GLY A 598 15.30 11.38 12.89
C GLY A 598 14.13 12.26 13.32
N GLY A 599 13.03 11.69 13.82
CA GLY A 599 11.89 12.44 14.31
C GLY A 599 10.91 12.92 13.23
N HIS A 600 11.13 12.54 11.97
CA HIS A 600 10.20 12.85 10.88
C HIS A 600 8.94 11.97 10.96
N ILE A 601 7.77 12.60 10.98
CA ILE A 601 6.49 11.88 10.97
C ILE A 601 6.07 11.68 9.52
N LYS A 602 6.17 10.44 9.06
CA LYS A 602 5.74 10.01 7.74
C LYS A 602 4.24 9.86 7.69
N ARG A 603 3.68 10.10 6.51
CA ARG A 603 2.23 10.03 6.26
C ARG A 603 1.96 9.10 5.09
N ARG A 604 0.89 8.33 5.20
CA ARG A 604 0.33 7.54 4.12
C ARG A 604 -1.08 8.00 3.83
N LEU A 605 -1.31 8.50 2.60
CA LEU A 605 -2.57 9.09 2.16
C LEU A 605 -3.60 8.01 1.76
N THR A 606 -4.85 8.44 1.63
CA THR A 606 -5.93 7.65 1.03
C THR A 606 -6.04 8.00 -0.44
N CYS A 607 -6.13 7.00 -1.31
CA CYS A 607 -6.25 7.20 -2.75
C CYS A 607 -7.67 6.95 -3.24
N ALA A 608 -8.14 7.81 -4.14
CA ALA A 608 -9.48 7.80 -4.71
C ALA A 608 -9.47 8.01 -6.22
N GLU A 609 -10.56 7.62 -6.86
CA GLU A 609 -10.85 7.85 -8.27
C GLU A 609 -12.19 8.55 -8.40
N PHE A 610 -12.28 9.56 -9.24
CA PHE A 610 -13.58 10.19 -9.52
C PHE A 610 -14.47 9.23 -10.30
N ARG A 611 -15.65 8.94 -9.74
CA ARG A 611 -16.69 8.12 -10.35
C ARG A 611 -18.04 8.81 -10.18
N GLN A 612 -18.73 9.05 -11.29
CA GLN A 612 -20.02 9.76 -11.32
C GLN A 612 -19.97 11.12 -10.60
N GLY A 613 -18.82 11.80 -10.67
CA GLY A 613 -18.59 13.11 -10.08
C GLY A 613 -18.30 13.10 -8.58
N THR A 614 -17.99 11.94 -7.98
CA THR A 614 -17.60 11.84 -6.58
C THR A 614 -16.30 11.05 -6.43
N PRO A 615 -15.41 11.42 -5.49
CA PRO A 615 -14.25 10.60 -5.14
C PRO A 615 -14.69 9.26 -4.53
N VAL A 616 -14.28 8.16 -5.14
CA VAL A 616 -14.50 6.79 -4.62
C VAL A 616 -13.15 6.23 -4.19
N ILE A 617 -13.00 5.91 -2.92
CA ILE A 617 -11.76 5.38 -2.34
C ILE A 617 -11.50 3.98 -2.89
N TYR A 618 -10.27 3.70 -3.31
CA TYR A 618 -9.83 2.38 -3.72
C TYR A 618 -8.72 1.79 -2.85
N GLY A 619 -8.12 2.56 -1.93
CA GLY A 619 -7.15 2.06 -0.97
C GLY A 619 -6.27 3.16 -0.37
N LEU A 620 -5.29 2.74 0.42
CA LEU A 620 -4.20 3.60 0.87
C LEU A 620 -3.13 3.70 -0.21
N ALA A 621 -2.40 4.81 -0.19
CA ALA A 621 -1.18 4.92 -0.99
C ALA A 621 -0.23 3.74 -0.67
N PRO A 622 0.52 3.23 -1.65
CA PRO A 622 1.42 2.10 -1.43
C PRO A 622 2.49 2.37 -0.37
N GLU A 623 2.91 1.34 0.34
CA GLU A 623 4.12 1.41 1.14
C GLU A 623 5.33 1.18 0.23
N LYS A 624 6.34 2.05 0.31
CA LYS A 624 7.62 1.75 -0.33
C LYS A 624 8.23 0.48 0.27
N PRO A 625 8.82 -0.39 -0.54
CA PRO A 625 9.69 -1.43 -0.02
C PRO A 625 10.86 -0.81 0.74
N ILE A 626 11.23 -1.42 1.84
CA ILE A 626 12.36 -0.99 2.67
C ILE A 626 13.70 -1.06 1.89
N ASP A 627 13.76 -1.80 0.77
CA ASP A 627 14.97 -2.10 -0.01
C ASP A 627 15.13 -1.30 -1.32
N ALA A 628 14.27 -0.33 -1.60
CA ALA A 628 14.40 0.56 -2.75
C ALA A 628 15.17 1.85 -2.37
N VAL A 629 16.35 1.69 -1.79
CA VAL A 629 17.36 2.76 -1.70
C VAL A 629 18.51 2.33 -2.60
N PRO A 630 18.96 3.16 -3.58
CA PRO A 630 20.02 2.82 -4.50
C PRO A 630 21.35 2.58 -3.82
#